data_28c0e8e9954eb748c5a0388a7e5cf321
#
_entry.id   28c0e8e9954eb748c5a0388a7e5cf321
#
_cell.length_a   1.000
_cell.length_b   1.000
_cell.length_c   1.000
_cell.angle_alpha   90.00
_cell.angle_beta   90.00
_cell.angle_gamma   90.00
#
_symmetry.space_group_name_H-M   'P 1'
#
loop_
_entity.id
_entity.type
_entity.pdbx_description
1 polymer ?
#
loop_
_entity_poly.entity_id
_entity_poly.type
_entity_poly.pdbx_seq_one_letter_code
_entity_poly.pdbx_strand_id
1 'polypeptide(L)'
;VGYSRPITEKLTVGGKVKVLLGVGSMDANITHMRAVMNDTKWSVTSTGTMSASMKGLVPEMGVDEQGREYISNFDFDSPGVSGFGMGVDLGATYQLTENITLSAAVLDLGFVSWNKSGNTFGEVNGTFDFDGFDLAIGDHVAEGSQSMSDQFNSMKDDFENLFHFTQKASEGRTTRLRSTINIGGEYRMLENKLGFGLLSSTRLYSPKAYTELTVSANYRPIRWFEATLSYSFIHSKFKTYGLALNFTPSWINFFIGSDYMFTKVTPQFLPVSGNATNLYMGISVPLRGKM
;
A
#
# COMPACT_ATOMS: atom_id res chain seq x y z
N VAL A 1 -14.23 16.31 9.63
CA VAL A 1 -14.87 16.62 10.91
C VAL A 1 -15.33 15.32 11.53
N GLY A 2 -15.07 15.09 12.83
CA GLY A 2 -15.47 13.89 13.55
C GLY A 2 -16.20 14.21 14.84
N TYR A 3 -17.07 13.30 15.24
CA TYR A 3 -17.82 13.38 16.47
C TYR A 3 -17.94 11.99 17.10
N SER A 4 -17.82 11.93 18.43
CA SER A 4 -18.06 10.71 19.19
C SER A 4 -18.85 11.01 20.45
N ARG A 5 -19.70 10.07 20.87
CA ARG A 5 -20.49 10.22 22.09
C ARG A 5 -20.75 8.84 22.74
N PRO A 6 -20.90 8.79 24.05
CA PRO A 6 -21.45 7.63 24.72
C PRO A 6 -22.96 7.52 24.38
N ILE A 7 -23.37 6.35 23.94
CA ILE A 7 -24.79 6.00 23.71
C ILE A 7 -25.37 5.40 24.97
N THR A 8 -24.56 4.59 25.66
CA THR A 8 -24.86 4.05 26.97
C THR A 8 -23.61 4.20 27.86
N GLU A 9 -23.71 3.86 29.14
CA GLU A 9 -22.55 3.82 30.03
C GLU A 9 -21.42 2.93 29.53
N LYS A 10 -21.74 1.91 28.73
CA LYS A 10 -20.78 0.91 28.20
C LYS A 10 -20.45 1.09 26.73
N LEU A 11 -21.26 1.78 25.95
CA LEU A 11 -21.10 1.90 24.51
C LEU A 11 -20.83 3.34 24.10
N THR A 12 -19.68 3.55 23.49
CA THR A 12 -19.34 4.81 22.79
C THR A 12 -19.27 4.56 21.30
N VAL A 13 -19.90 5.41 20.51
CA VAL A 13 -19.81 5.38 19.04
C VAL A 13 -19.25 6.69 18.53
N GLY A 14 -18.56 6.63 17.40
CA GLY A 14 -18.01 7.80 16.74
C GLY A 14 -17.99 7.65 15.24
N GLY A 15 -17.97 8.77 14.58
CA GLY A 15 -17.80 8.85 13.13
C GLY A 15 -17.03 10.09 12.72
N LYS A 16 -16.40 10.03 11.56
CA LYS A 16 -15.64 11.11 10.97
C LYS A 16 -15.96 11.19 9.48
N VAL A 17 -16.26 12.39 9.01
CA VAL A 17 -16.41 12.70 7.58
C VAL A 17 -15.13 13.39 7.11
N LYS A 18 -14.61 12.95 5.97
CA LYS A 18 -13.41 13.46 5.31
C LYS A 18 -13.79 14.07 3.97
N VAL A 19 -13.31 15.26 3.69
CA VAL A 19 -13.27 15.82 2.34
C VAL A 19 -11.87 15.59 1.82
N LEU A 20 -11.75 15.07 0.61
CA LEU A 20 -10.49 14.65 0.03
C LEU A 20 -10.19 15.47 -1.23
N LEU A 21 -8.98 15.95 -1.33
CA LEU A 21 -8.43 16.60 -2.51
C LEU A 21 -7.45 15.63 -3.17
N GLY A 22 -7.83 15.12 -4.35
CA GLY A 22 -6.98 14.24 -5.14
C GLY A 22 -5.91 15.03 -5.86
N VAL A 23 -4.65 14.80 -5.53
CA VAL A 23 -3.50 15.42 -6.21
C VAL A 23 -3.02 14.52 -7.34
N GLY A 24 -2.85 13.25 -7.09
CA GLY A 24 -2.42 12.27 -8.09
C GLY A 24 -2.78 10.85 -7.71
N SER A 25 -2.99 10.02 -8.72
CA SER A 25 -3.19 8.57 -8.61
C SER A 25 -2.65 7.91 -9.86
N MET A 26 -1.91 6.85 -9.69
CA MET A 26 -1.46 5.98 -10.77
C MET A 26 -1.76 4.53 -10.41
N ASP A 27 -2.26 3.79 -11.39
CA ASP A 27 -2.57 2.38 -11.28
C ASP A 27 -2.19 1.70 -12.57
N ALA A 28 -1.45 0.60 -12.47
CA ALA A 28 -1.11 -0.25 -13.60
C ALA A 28 -1.41 -1.70 -13.22
N ASN A 29 -2.18 -2.37 -14.05
CA ASN A 29 -2.64 -3.72 -13.81
C ASN A 29 -2.43 -4.59 -15.03
N ILE A 30 -1.54 -5.58 -14.91
CA ILE A 30 -1.41 -6.64 -15.90
C ILE A 30 -2.49 -7.68 -15.61
N THR A 31 -3.50 -7.72 -16.47
CA THR A 31 -4.67 -8.58 -16.30
C THR A 31 -4.42 -10.01 -16.72
N HIS A 32 -3.54 -10.19 -17.71
CA HIS A 32 -3.16 -11.49 -18.21
C HIS A 32 -1.71 -11.48 -18.67
N MET A 33 -0.96 -12.50 -18.26
CA MET A 33 0.37 -12.80 -18.77
C MET A 33 0.46 -14.31 -19.02
N ARG A 34 0.81 -14.68 -20.25
CA ARG A 34 0.94 -16.08 -20.64
C ARG A 34 2.33 -16.29 -21.26
N ALA A 35 3.05 -17.28 -20.75
CA ALA A 35 4.28 -17.75 -21.36
C ALA A 35 4.07 -19.17 -21.92
N VAL A 36 4.46 -19.37 -23.15
CA VAL A 36 4.53 -20.67 -23.81
C VAL A 36 5.99 -20.89 -24.20
N MET A 37 6.60 -21.92 -23.66
CA MET A 37 8.01 -22.24 -23.87
C MET A 37 8.09 -23.62 -24.51
N ASN A 38 8.61 -23.68 -25.72
CA ASN A 38 8.90 -24.90 -26.45
C ASN A 38 10.41 -25.02 -26.66
N ASP A 39 10.87 -26.14 -27.13
CA ASP A 39 12.31 -26.42 -27.37
C ASP A 39 12.90 -25.44 -28.43
N THR A 40 12.09 -24.86 -29.28
CA THR A 40 12.52 -24.03 -30.41
C THR A 40 12.10 -22.56 -30.28
N LYS A 41 11.11 -22.26 -29.44
CA LYS A 41 10.57 -20.90 -29.35
C LYS A 41 9.92 -20.64 -27.98
N TRP A 42 10.18 -19.47 -27.44
CA TRP A 42 9.44 -18.91 -26.30
C TRP A 42 8.55 -17.79 -26.78
N SER A 43 7.30 -17.81 -26.37
CA SER A 43 6.34 -16.75 -26.65
C SER A 43 5.70 -16.28 -25.36
N VAL A 44 5.78 -14.99 -25.08
CA VAL A 44 5.16 -14.37 -23.91
C VAL A 44 4.19 -13.31 -24.41
N THR A 45 2.96 -13.38 -23.93
CA THR A 45 1.93 -12.34 -24.21
C THR A 45 1.53 -11.66 -22.92
N SER A 46 1.34 -10.36 -22.98
CA SER A 46 0.91 -9.52 -21.85
C SER A 46 -0.27 -8.66 -22.26
N THR A 47 -1.32 -8.64 -21.46
CA THR A 47 -2.42 -7.69 -21.58
C THR A 47 -2.63 -6.97 -20.26
N GLY A 48 -2.89 -5.68 -20.33
CA GLY A 48 -3.07 -4.87 -19.13
C GLY A 48 -3.60 -3.48 -19.41
N THR A 49 -3.86 -2.77 -18.34
CA THR A 49 -4.36 -1.40 -18.38
C THR A 49 -3.55 -0.52 -17.44
N MET A 50 -3.34 0.71 -17.82
CA MET A 50 -2.75 1.76 -16.99
C MET A 50 -3.71 2.94 -16.91
N SER A 51 -3.79 3.56 -15.75
CA SER A 51 -4.51 4.81 -15.58
C SER A 51 -3.73 5.73 -14.66
N ALA A 52 -3.49 6.93 -15.09
CA ALA A 52 -2.89 7.99 -14.29
C ALA A 52 -3.85 9.18 -14.22
N SER A 53 -3.96 9.79 -13.06
CA SER A 53 -4.83 10.93 -12.81
C SER A 53 -4.03 11.96 -12.02
N MET A 54 -3.59 13.02 -12.68
CA MET A 54 -2.82 14.10 -12.06
C MET A 54 -2.91 15.35 -12.94
N LYS A 55 -3.08 16.52 -12.34
CA LYS A 55 -3.04 17.77 -13.08
C LYS A 55 -1.61 18.05 -13.53
N GLY A 56 -1.42 18.41 -14.81
CA GLY A 56 -0.12 18.72 -15.39
C GLY A 56 0.72 17.48 -15.75
N LEU A 57 0.17 16.29 -15.67
CA LEU A 57 0.82 15.08 -16.17
C LEU A 57 0.56 14.97 -17.67
N VAL A 58 1.61 15.01 -18.47
CA VAL A 58 1.55 14.90 -19.93
C VAL A 58 2.32 13.65 -20.34
N PRO A 59 1.68 12.68 -21.01
CA PRO A 59 2.40 11.52 -21.51
C PRO A 59 3.32 11.90 -22.66
N GLU A 60 4.56 11.49 -22.60
CA GLU A 60 5.49 11.54 -23.72
C GLU A 60 5.34 10.26 -24.53
N MET A 61 5.22 10.42 -25.85
CA MET A 61 5.02 9.31 -26.76
C MET A 61 6.35 8.89 -27.38
N GLY A 62 6.66 7.60 -27.26
CA GLY A 62 7.70 6.93 -28.00
C GLY A 62 7.12 6.15 -29.19
N VAL A 63 7.99 5.71 -30.09
CA VAL A 63 7.63 4.84 -31.21
C VAL A 63 8.52 3.60 -31.13
N ASP A 64 7.90 2.43 -31.16
CA ASP A 64 8.65 1.17 -31.17
C ASP A 64 9.20 0.83 -32.57
N GLU A 65 9.98 -0.24 -32.66
CA GLU A 65 10.56 -0.70 -33.93
C GLU A 65 9.52 -1.08 -34.99
N GLN A 66 8.29 -1.38 -34.58
CA GLN A 66 7.16 -1.69 -35.45
C GLN A 66 6.36 -0.44 -35.85
N GLY A 67 6.78 0.76 -35.42
CA GLY A 67 6.12 2.02 -35.69
C GLY A 67 4.87 2.30 -34.87
N ARG A 68 4.68 1.59 -33.73
CA ARG A 68 3.52 1.78 -32.84
C ARG A 68 3.87 2.82 -31.77
N GLU A 69 2.97 3.77 -31.58
CA GLU A 69 3.10 4.76 -30.51
C GLU A 69 2.79 4.14 -29.13
N TYR A 70 3.64 4.44 -28.15
CA TYR A 70 3.45 4.03 -26.77
C TYR A 70 3.83 5.16 -25.81
N ILE A 71 3.36 5.09 -24.56
CA ILE A 71 3.73 6.03 -23.49
C ILE A 71 5.12 5.65 -23.01
N SER A 72 6.13 6.42 -23.40
CA SER A 72 7.54 6.19 -23.03
C SER A 72 7.89 6.81 -21.69
N ASN A 73 7.32 7.96 -21.37
CA ASN A 73 7.59 8.70 -20.16
C ASN A 73 6.40 9.60 -19.80
N PHE A 74 6.49 10.27 -18.66
CA PHE A 74 5.55 11.32 -18.27
C PHE A 74 6.32 12.59 -17.94
N ASP A 75 5.97 13.65 -18.61
CA ASP A 75 6.42 14.99 -18.24
C ASP A 75 5.49 15.61 -17.20
N PHE A 76 6.00 16.58 -16.47
CA PHE A 76 5.33 17.14 -15.31
C PHE A 76 5.35 18.66 -15.33
N ASP A 77 4.27 19.26 -15.78
CA ASP A 77 4.22 20.72 -15.96
C ASP A 77 3.88 21.44 -14.63
N SER A 78 2.72 21.18 -14.03
CA SER A 78 2.31 21.91 -12.84
C SER A 78 1.38 21.10 -11.92
N PRO A 79 1.83 20.74 -10.70
CA PRO A 79 1.01 19.98 -9.76
C PRO A 79 -0.20 20.77 -9.28
N GLY A 80 -1.30 20.07 -9.04
CA GLY A 80 -2.51 20.69 -8.53
C GLY A 80 -3.58 19.67 -8.17
N VAL A 81 -4.70 20.16 -7.66
CA VAL A 81 -5.86 19.31 -7.37
C VAL A 81 -6.46 18.83 -8.71
N SER A 82 -6.53 17.52 -8.87
CA SER A 82 -7.07 16.83 -10.04
C SER A 82 -8.34 16.05 -9.73
N GLY A 83 -8.74 15.95 -8.48
CA GLY A 83 -9.94 15.22 -8.08
C GLY A 83 -10.51 15.66 -6.75
N PHE A 84 -11.77 15.31 -6.54
CA PHE A 84 -12.50 15.52 -5.30
C PHE A 84 -13.09 14.21 -4.80
N GLY A 85 -13.07 14.01 -3.50
CA GLY A 85 -13.60 12.83 -2.88
C GLY A 85 -14.19 13.03 -1.51
N MET A 86 -14.82 11.99 -1.03
CA MET A 86 -15.38 11.91 0.31
C MET A 86 -15.02 10.59 0.94
N GLY A 87 -14.82 10.60 2.25
CA GLY A 87 -14.59 9.41 3.05
C GLY A 87 -15.29 9.48 4.39
N VAL A 88 -15.62 8.31 4.92
CA VAL A 88 -16.26 8.17 6.23
C VAL A 88 -15.48 7.14 7.05
N ASP A 89 -15.20 7.49 8.31
CA ASP A 89 -14.75 6.55 9.33
C ASP A 89 -15.88 6.34 10.34
N LEU A 90 -16.09 5.11 10.74
CA LEU A 90 -17.06 4.73 11.77
C LEU A 90 -16.34 3.86 12.80
N GLY A 91 -16.66 4.04 14.07
CA GLY A 91 -16.08 3.25 15.13
C GLY A 91 -16.97 3.17 16.35
N ALA A 92 -16.76 2.10 17.11
CA ALA A 92 -17.43 1.87 18.39
C ALA A 92 -16.47 1.22 19.38
N THR A 93 -16.63 1.56 20.65
CA THR A 93 -16.00 0.88 21.79
C THR A 93 -17.08 0.42 22.74
N TYR A 94 -16.95 -0.80 23.22
CA TYR A 94 -17.88 -1.41 24.16
C TYR A 94 -17.14 -1.94 25.38
N GLN A 95 -17.47 -1.42 26.54
CA GLN A 95 -16.93 -1.87 27.82
C GLN A 95 -17.71 -3.11 28.29
N LEU A 96 -17.17 -4.29 27.99
CA LEU A 96 -17.82 -5.56 28.32
C LEU A 96 -17.87 -5.76 29.83
N THR A 97 -16.71 -5.55 30.50
CA THR A 97 -16.56 -5.56 31.96
C THR A 97 -15.69 -4.35 32.35
N GLU A 98 -15.45 -4.14 33.65
CA GLU A 98 -14.52 -3.08 34.12
C GLU A 98 -13.13 -3.21 33.54
N ASN A 99 -12.71 -4.45 33.23
CA ASN A 99 -11.36 -4.77 32.77
C ASN A 99 -11.28 -5.10 31.28
N ILE A 100 -12.41 -5.34 30.58
CA ILE A 100 -12.42 -5.74 29.18
C ILE A 100 -13.13 -4.69 28.35
N THR A 101 -12.40 -4.16 27.35
CA THR A 101 -12.94 -3.24 26.34
C THR A 101 -12.83 -3.89 24.96
N LEU A 102 -13.91 -3.90 24.21
CA LEU A 102 -13.94 -4.30 22.80
C LEU A 102 -14.03 -3.07 21.91
N SER A 103 -13.44 -3.14 20.74
CA SER A 103 -13.48 -2.06 19.74
C SER A 103 -13.70 -2.61 18.34
N ALA A 104 -14.43 -1.85 17.54
CA ALA A 104 -14.57 -2.09 16.12
C ALA A 104 -14.55 -0.77 15.37
N ALA A 105 -13.88 -0.73 14.22
CA ALA A 105 -13.86 0.46 13.38
C ALA A 105 -13.77 0.06 11.90
N VAL A 106 -14.40 0.87 11.06
CA VAL A 106 -14.22 0.85 9.61
C VAL A 106 -13.73 2.23 9.20
N LEU A 107 -12.57 2.28 8.57
CA LEU A 107 -11.89 3.51 8.18
C LEU A 107 -11.86 3.63 6.66
N ASP A 108 -11.86 4.88 6.18
CA ASP A 108 -11.67 5.20 4.76
C ASP A 108 -12.71 4.57 3.83
N LEU A 109 -13.98 4.47 4.28
CA LEU A 109 -15.10 4.16 3.39
C LEU A 109 -15.34 5.37 2.48
N GLY A 110 -14.91 5.30 1.20
CA GLY A 110 -15.08 6.46 0.34
C GLY A 110 -14.47 6.30 -1.05
N PHE A 111 -14.41 7.41 -1.74
CA PHE A 111 -13.92 7.48 -3.11
C PHE A 111 -13.30 8.84 -3.43
N VAL A 112 -12.54 8.88 -4.52
CA VAL A 112 -12.08 10.11 -5.17
C VAL A 112 -12.51 10.04 -6.64
N SER A 113 -13.22 11.06 -7.11
CA SER A 113 -13.57 11.28 -8.51
C SER A 113 -12.54 12.22 -9.13
N TRP A 114 -11.94 11.80 -10.24
CA TRP A 114 -10.86 12.50 -10.92
C TRP A 114 -11.38 13.26 -12.13
N ASN A 115 -10.87 14.46 -12.35
CA ASN A 115 -11.25 15.30 -13.49
C ASN A 115 -10.76 14.69 -14.80
N LYS A 116 -11.60 14.67 -15.80
CA LYS A 116 -11.30 14.09 -17.11
C LYS A 116 -10.01 14.66 -17.73
N SER A 117 -9.79 15.95 -17.62
CA SER A 117 -8.64 16.64 -18.21
C SER A 117 -7.27 16.27 -17.63
N GLY A 118 -7.25 15.65 -16.45
CA GLY A 118 -6.02 15.19 -15.79
C GLY A 118 -5.83 13.67 -15.84
N ASN A 119 -6.63 12.97 -16.64
CA ASN A 119 -6.57 11.52 -16.72
C ASN A 119 -5.87 11.08 -18.01
N THR A 120 -4.95 10.14 -17.85
CA THR A 120 -4.33 9.39 -18.95
C THR A 120 -4.64 7.91 -18.77
N PHE A 121 -5.10 7.27 -19.84
CA PHE A 121 -5.34 5.84 -19.90
C PHE A 121 -4.42 5.21 -20.94
N GLY A 122 -3.92 4.02 -20.62
CA GLY A 122 -3.12 3.21 -21.52
C GLY A 122 -3.55 1.75 -21.48
N GLU A 123 -3.43 1.07 -22.58
CA GLU A 123 -3.59 -0.37 -22.68
C GLU A 123 -2.32 -0.98 -23.26
N VAL A 124 -1.94 -2.13 -22.71
CA VAL A 124 -0.87 -2.97 -23.28
C VAL A 124 -1.46 -4.26 -23.80
N ASN A 125 -1.03 -4.60 -25.02
CA ASN A 125 -1.25 -5.90 -25.64
C ASN A 125 0.07 -6.27 -26.33
N GLY A 126 1.06 -6.63 -25.51
CA GLY A 126 2.42 -6.91 -25.93
C GLY A 126 2.63 -8.40 -26.19
N THR A 127 3.46 -8.70 -27.17
CA THR A 127 3.95 -10.04 -27.47
C THR A 127 5.47 -9.99 -27.54
N PHE A 128 6.13 -10.93 -26.88
CA PHE A 128 7.56 -11.16 -26.96
C PHE A 128 7.77 -12.57 -27.47
N ASP A 129 8.52 -12.71 -28.54
CA ASP A 129 8.90 -13.97 -29.15
C ASP A 129 10.42 -14.08 -29.12
N PHE A 130 10.92 -15.23 -28.66
CA PHE A 130 12.35 -15.51 -28.61
C PHE A 130 12.63 -16.91 -29.16
N ASP A 131 13.37 -16.96 -30.27
CA ASP A 131 13.68 -18.19 -31.01
C ASP A 131 15.09 -18.74 -30.67
N GLY A 132 15.77 -18.16 -29.68
CA GLY A 132 17.13 -18.50 -29.28
C GLY A 132 18.16 -17.49 -29.78
N PHE A 133 19.40 -17.72 -29.41
CA PHE A 133 20.54 -16.94 -29.91
C PHE A 133 21.23 -17.70 -31.04
N ASP A 134 21.52 -17.01 -32.14
CA ASP A 134 22.36 -17.54 -33.19
C ASP A 134 23.83 -17.53 -32.75
N LEU A 135 24.32 -18.70 -32.40
CA LEU A 135 25.72 -18.87 -32.05
C LEU A 135 26.51 -19.23 -33.33
N ALA A 136 27.22 -18.24 -33.86
CA ALA A 136 28.22 -18.50 -34.91
C ALA A 136 29.40 -19.24 -34.28
N ILE A 137 29.45 -20.58 -34.45
CA ILE A 137 30.54 -21.40 -33.98
C ILE A 137 31.40 -21.80 -35.20
N GLY A 138 32.62 -21.26 -35.29
CA GLY A 138 33.59 -21.60 -36.31
C GLY A 138 33.88 -20.51 -37.36
N ASP A 139 34.75 -20.81 -38.33
CA ASP A 139 35.26 -19.86 -39.35
C ASP A 139 34.21 -19.37 -40.38
N HIS A 140 32.95 -19.71 -40.26
CA HIS A 140 31.86 -19.31 -41.13
C HIS A 140 30.90 -18.35 -40.41
N VAL A 141 31.40 -17.17 -40.07
CA VAL A 141 30.51 -16.05 -39.73
C VAL A 141 29.85 -15.57 -41.02
N ALA A 142 28.56 -15.85 -41.21
CA ALA A 142 27.81 -15.31 -42.34
C ALA A 142 27.90 -13.77 -42.27
N GLU A 143 28.22 -13.14 -43.41
CA GLU A 143 28.15 -11.67 -43.54
C GLU A 143 26.73 -11.23 -43.15
N GLY A 144 26.61 -10.52 -41.99
CA GLY A 144 25.32 -10.04 -41.46
C GLY A 144 24.85 -10.71 -40.16
N SER A 145 25.59 -11.64 -39.59
CA SER A 145 25.25 -12.18 -38.25
C SER A 145 25.44 -11.09 -37.18
N GLN A 146 24.38 -10.83 -36.41
CA GLN A 146 24.41 -9.89 -35.29
C GLN A 146 25.37 -10.38 -34.21
N SER A 147 26.06 -9.44 -33.55
CA SER A 147 26.87 -9.83 -32.40
C SER A 147 26.00 -10.34 -31.26
N MET A 148 26.54 -11.15 -30.37
CA MET A 148 25.80 -11.60 -29.17
C MET A 148 25.27 -10.42 -28.33
N SER A 149 25.98 -9.30 -28.34
CA SER A 149 25.55 -8.07 -27.67
C SER A 149 24.31 -7.48 -28.34
N ASP A 150 24.29 -7.45 -29.67
CA ASP A 150 23.15 -6.91 -30.43
C ASP A 150 21.92 -7.80 -30.29
N GLN A 151 22.11 -9.12 -30.35
CA GLN A 151 21.02 -10.09 -30.11
C GLN A 151 20.44 -9.99 -28.71
N PHE A 152 21.30 -9.76 -27.69
CA PHE A 152 20.84 -9.56 -26.33
C PHE A 152 20.11 -8.22 -26.13
N ASN A 153 20.57 -7.16 -26.78
CA ASN A 153 19.90 -5.86 -26.76
C ASN A 153 18.53 -5.96 -27.46
N SER A 154 18.45 -6.58 -28.62
CA SER A 154 17.16 -6.79 -29.32
C SER A 154 16.20 -7.63 -28.48
N MET A 155 16.67 -8.68 -27.83
CA MET A 155 15.86 -9.49 -26.92
C MET A 155 15.34 -8.62 -25.73
N LYS A 156 16.17 -7.73 -25.20
CA LYS A 156 15.77 -6.83 -24.10
C LYS A 156 14.70 -5.85 -24.59
N ASP A 157 14.89 -5.25 -25.75
CA ASP A 157 13.96 -4.27 -26.33
C ASP A 157 12.62 -4.94 -26.67
N ASP A 158 12.64 -6.14 -27.23
CA ASP A 158 11.43 -6.93 -27.47
C ASP A 158 10.71 -7.32 -26.17
N PHE A 159 11.47 -7.62 -25.10
CA PHE A 159 10.87 -7.89 -23.78
C PHE A 159 10.24 -6.63 -23.17
N GLU A 160 10.82 -5.46 -23.37
CA GLU A 160 10.24 -4.19 -22.93
C GLU A 160 8.91 -3.89 -23.64
N ASN A 161 8.74 -4.32 -24.89
CA ASN A 161 7.48 -4.21 -25.63
C ASN A 161 6.28 -4.87 -24.95
N LEU A 162 6.51 -5.85 -24.05
CA LEU A 162 5.45 -6.45 -23.22
C LEU A 162 4.76 -5.42 -22.31
N PHE A 163 5.41 -4.28 -22.06
CA PHE A 163 4.95 -3.25 -21.13
C PHE A 163 4.73 -1.89 -21.81
N HIS A 164 4.74 -1.84 -23.15
CA HIS A 164 4.43 -0.63 -23.89
C HIS A 164 2.93 -0.34 -23.86
N PHE A 165 2.54 0.67 -23.09
CA PHE A 165 1.15 1.09 -23.00
C PHE A 165 0.81 2.08 -24.11
N THR A 166 -0.13 1.70 -24.97
CA THR A 166 -0.71 2.59 -25.99
C THR A 166 -1.72 3.51 -25.33
N GLN A 167 -1.65 4.80 -25.61
CA GLN A 167 -2.56 5.79 -25.03
C GLN A 167 -3.99 5.59 -25.57
N LYS A 168 -4.95 5.69 -24.66
CA LYS A 168 -6.39 5.67 -24.94
C LYS A 168 -7.05 7.02 -24.64
N ALA A 169 -8.26 7.19 -25.14
CA ALA A 169 -9.04 8.40 -24.90
C ALA A 169 -9.24 8.65 -23.39
N SER A 170 -9.06 9.89 -22.98
CA SER A 170 -9.28 10.28 -21.58
C SER A 170 -10.74 10.22 -21.20
N GLU A 171 -11.03 9.59 -20.08
CA GLU A 171 -12.38 9.46 -19.51
C GLU A 171 -12.41 9.92 -18.05
N GLY A 172 -13.60 10.12 -17.50
CA GLY A 172 -13.79 10.33 -16.07
C GLY A 172 -13.43 9.07 -15.30
N ARG A 173 -12.71 9.21 -14.19
CA ARG A 173 -12.27 8.10 -13.35
C ARG A 173 -12.71 8.31 -11.91
N THR A 174 -13.13 7.24 -11.26
CA THR A 174 -13.40 7.21 -9.84
C THR A 174 -12.62 6.08 -9.20
N THR A 175 -11.83 6.41 -8.17
CA THR A 175 -11.08 5.43 -7.38
C THR A 175 -11.69 5.30 -6.00
N ARG A 176 -11.82 4.07 -5.52
CA ARG A 176 -12.23 3.82 -4.13
C ARG A 176 -11.05 3.98 -3.20
N LEU A 177 -11.32 4.47 -1.99
CA LEU A 177 -10.32 4.47 -0.93
C LEU A 177 -10.02 3.04 -0.47
N ARG A 178 -8.83 2.85 0.04
CA ARG A 178 -8.41 1.57 0.64
C ARG A 178 -8.95 1.48 2.06
N SER A 179 -10.15 0.93 2.17
CA SER A 179 -10.82 0.83 3.46
C SER A 179 -10.12 -0.17 4.38
N THR A 180 -10.14 0.12 5.68
CA THR A 180 -9.57 -0.74 6.73
C THR A 180 -10.63 -1.10 7.75
N ILE A 181 -10.75 -2.39 8.05
CA ILE A 181 -11.62 -2.91 9.10
C ILE A 181 -10.73 -3.31 10.29
N ASN A 182 -10.96 -2.70 11.44
CA ASN A 182 -10.27 -3.00 12.69
C ASN A 182 -11.25 -3.61 13.68
N ILE A 183 -10.88 -4.72 14.29
CA ILE A 183 -11.62 -5.36 15.38
C ILE A 183 -10.60 -5.68 16.47
N GLY A 184 -10.83 -5.23 17.69
CA GLY A 184 -9.88 -5.42 18.76
C GLY A 184 -10.53 -5.58 20.13
N GLY A 185 -9.71 -6.02 21.07
CA GLY A 185 -10.05 -6.11 22.48
C GLY A 185 -8.84 -5.86 23.36
N GLU A 186 -9.05 -5.24 24.48
CA GLU A 186 -8.05 -5.00 25.52
C GLU A 186 -8.54 -5.57 26.84
N TYR A 187 -7.68 -6.33 27.51
CA TYR A 187 -7.84 -6.74 28.91
C TYR A 187 -6.87 -5.96 29.79
N ARG A 188 -7.39 -5.25 30.78
CA ARG A 188 -6.61 -4.43 31.72
C ARG A 188 -6.61 -5.05 33.11
N MET A 189 -5.45 -5.00 33.77
CA MET A 189 -5.25 -5.53 35.08
C MET A 189 -4.33 -4.60 35.93
N LEU A 190 -4.17 -4.90 37.22
CA LEU A 190 -3.33 -4.12 38.14
C LEU A 190 -3.68 -2.61 38.14
N GLU A 191 -4.95 -2.28 38.33
CA GLU A 191 -5.44 -0.89 38.32
C GLU A 191 -5.08 -0.14 37.03
N ASN A 192 -5.23 -0.79 35.86
CA ASN A 192 -4.86 -0.29 34.54
C ASN A 192 -3.35 -0.08 34.30
N LYS A 193 -2.48 -0.59 35.14
CA LYS A 193 -1.03 -0.50 34.92
C LYS A 193 -0.51 -1.46 33.87
N LEU A 194 -1.19 -2.58 33.69
CA LEU A 194 -0.86 -3.58 32.68
C LEU A 194 -2.10 -3.88 31.82
N GLY A 195 -1.94 -3.84 30.50
CA GLY A 195 -2.97 -4.17 29.52
C GLY A 195 -2.45 -5.17 28.48
N PHE A 196 -3.31 -6.09 28.06
CA PHE A 196 -3.06 -6.99 26.95
C PHE A 196 -4.07 -6.72 25.85
N GLY A 197 -3.58 -6.47 24.66
CA GLY A 197 -4.39 -6.16 23.49
C GLY A 197 -4.34 -7.24 22.43
N LEU A 198 -5.45 -7.44 21.73
CA LEU A 198 -5.55 -8.21 20.50
C LEU A 198 -6.24 -7.33 19.45
N LEU A 199 -5.62 -7.17 18.29
CA LEU A 199 -6.15 -6.37 17.19
C LEU A 199 -6.07 -7.16 15.89
N SER A 200 -7.18 -7.26 15.18
CA SER A 200 -7.25 -7.69 13.79
C SER A 200 -7.48 -6.46 12.91
N SER A 201 -6.58 -6.20 12.00
CA SER A 201 -6.65 -5.09 11.03
C SER A 201 -6.67 -5.67 9.62
N THR A 202 -7.79 -5.51 8.92
CA THR A 202 -7.96 -5.97 7.53
C THR A 202 -8.04 -4.79 6.60
N ARG A 203 -7.04 -4.65 5.73
CA ARG A 203 -6.99 -3.64 4.67
C ARG A 203 -7.55 -4.23 3.38
N LEU A 204 -8.57 -3.58 2.84
CA LEU A 204 -9.24 -4.00 1.62
C LEU A 204 -8.53 -3.40 0.41
N TYR A 205 -7.78 -4.24 -0.29
CA TYR A 205 -7.17 -3.92 -1.58
C TYR A 205 -7.91 -4.69 -2.68
N SER A 206 -8.21 -4.04 -3.80
CA SER A 206 -8.65 -4.78 -4.97
C SER A 206 -7.42 -5.36 -5.69
N PRO A 207 -7.35 -6.66 -6.01
CA PRO A 207 -8.35 -7.71 -5.82
C PRO A 207 -8.23 -8.49 -4.49
N LYS A 208 -7.34 -8.12 -3.59
CA LYS A 208 -7.04 -8.91 -2.37
C LYS A 208 -7.25 -8.11 -1.10
N ALA A 209 -7.55 -8.79 0.00
CA ALA A 209 -7.55 -8.22 1.34
C ALA A 209 -6.29 -8.69 2.10
N TYR A 210 -5.73 -7.80 2.92
CA TYR A 210 -4.58 -8.10 3.78
C TYR A 210 -4.97 -7.96 5.24
N THR A 211 -4.90 -9.07 5.96
CA THR A 211 -5.19 -9.11 7.40
C THR A 211 -3.91 -9.20 8.20
N GLU A 212 -3.81 -8.33 9.17
CA GLU A 212 -2.77 -8.30 10.20
C GLU A 212 -3.42 -8.62 11.55
N LEU A 213 -2.84 -9.55 12.29
CA LEU A 213 -3.22 -9.86 13.67
C LEU A 213 -2.09 -9.44 14.60
N THR A 214 -2.38 -8.54 15.54
CA THR A 214 -1.42 -8.00 16.50
C THR A 214 -1.83 -8.36 17.92
N VAL A 215 -0.88 -8.91 18.68
CA VAL A 215 -0.96 -9.03 20.15
C VAL A 215 -0.07 -7.96 20.74
N SER A 216 -0.52 -7.32 21.80
CA SER A 216 0.26 -6.29 22.49
C SER A 216 0.22 -6.42 24.01
N ALA A 217 1.29 -5.94 24.64
CA ALA A 217 1.35 -5.72 26.08
C ALA A 217 1.66 -4.25 26.33
N ASN A 218 0.81 -3.59 27.09
CA ASN A 218 0.88 -2.17 27.40
C ASN A 218 1.21 -2.02 28.89
N TYR A 219 2.29 -1.33 29.22
CA TYR A 219 2.71 -1.08 30.59
C TYR A 219 2.63 0.40 30.92
N ARG A 220 1.78 0.78 31.89
CA ARG A 220 1.47 2.15 32.32
C ARG A 220 1.80 2.32 33.82
N PRO A 221 3.07 2.36 34.21
CA PRO A 221 3.44 2.46 35.62
C PRO A 221 2.92 3.72 36.31
N ILE A 222 2.83 4.80 35.54
CA ILE A 222 2.42 6.14 35.99
C ILE A 222 1.54 6.81 34.91
N ARG A 223 0.80 7.84 35.30
CA ARG A 223 -0.21 8.46 34.43
C ARG A 223 0.33 9.13 33.16
N TRP A 224 1.60 9.51 33.16
CA TRP A 224 2.22 10.24 32.04
C TRP A 224 3.16 9.38 31.19
N PHE A 225 3.35 8.11 31.52
CA PHE A 225 4.24 7.21 30.76
C PHE A 225 3.55 5.90 30.43
N GLU A 226 3.68 5.48 29.17
CA GLU A 226 3.22 4.19 28.67
C GLU A 226 4.29 3.60 27.75
N ALA A 227 4.56 2.31 27.92
CA ALA A 227 5.35 1.49 27.01
C ALA A 227 4.51 0.37 26.44
N THR A 228 4.56 0.16 25.15
CA THR A 228 3.84 -0.88 24.42
C THR A 228 4.85 -1.79 23.72
N LEU A 229 4.73 -3.08 23.92
CA LEU A 229 5.38 -4.12 23.13
C LEU A 229 4.32 -4.83 22.30
N SER A 230 4.55 -5.00 21.00
CA SER A 230 3.61 -5.68 20.11
C SER A 230 4.30 -6.75 19.28
N TYR A 231 3.50 -7.73 18.87
CA TYR A 231 3.89 -8.77 17.95
C TYR A 231 2.79 -8.97 16.92
N SER A 232 3.12 -8.75 15.63
CA SER A 232 2.15 -8.80 14.55
C SER A 232 2.44 -9.93 13.58
N PHE A 233 1.36 -10.59 13.15
CA PHE A 233 1.33 -11.57 12.07
C PHE A 233 0.69 -10.93 10.84
N ILE A 234 1.49 -10.63 9.83
CA ILE A 234 1.01 -10.06 8.59
C ILE A 234 0.75 -11.18 7.61
N HIS A 235 -0.52 -11.38 7.24
CA HIS A 235 -0.95 -12.37 6.26
C HIS A 235 -0.45 -13.79 6.55
N SER A 236 -0.31 -14.14 7.83
CA SER A 236 0.20 -15.43 8.34
C SER A 236 1.63 -15.81 7.90
N LYS A 237 2.33 -14.92 7.20
CA LYS A 237 3.67 -15.19 6.63
C LYS A 237 4.76 -14.33 7.25
N PHE A 238 4.49 -13.06 7.49
CA PHE A 238 5.48 -12.12 8.02
C PHE A 238 5.22 -11.87 9.50
N LYS A 239 6.28 -11.90 10.30
CA LYS A 239 6.24 -11.67 11.74
C LYS A 239 7.05 -10.43 12.04
N THR A 240 6.45 -9.48 12.77
CA THR A 240 7.09 -8.23 13.12
C THR A 240 6.94 -7.94 14.60
N TYR A 241 7.94 -7.27 15.18
CA TYR A 241 7.88 -6.73 16.53
C TYR A 241 7.67 -5.23 16.47
N GLY A 242 6.99 -4.70 17.45
CA GLY A 242 6.83 -3.27 17.65
C GLY A 242 7.14 -2.88 19.08
N LEU A 243 7.73 -1.71 19.23
CA LEU A 243 7.95 -1.05 20.52
C LEU A 243 7.51 0.39 20.39
N ALA A 244 6.67 0.85 21.30
CA ALA A 244 6.28 2.26 21.36
C ALA A 244 6.39 2.79 22.79
N LEU A 245 6.83 4.03 22.90
CA LEU A 245 6.88 4.78 24.15
C LEU A 245 6.03 6.04 23.99
N ASN A 246 5.22 6.30 25.00
CA ASN A 246 4.33 7.44 25.02
C ASN A 246 4.51 8.23 26.32
N PHE A 247 4.69 9.54 26.21
CA PHE A 247 4.87 10.47 27.31
C PHE A 247 3.81 11.55 27.25
N THR A 248 2.94 11.60 28.23
CA THR A 248 1.80 12.53 28.27
C THR A 248 1.79 13.36 29.57
N PRO A 249 2.78 14.24 29.81
CA PRO A 249 2.73 15.16 30.94
C PRO A 249 1.68 16.24 30.66
N SER A 250 0.52 16.12 31.28
CA SER A 250 -0.54 17.14 31.43
C SER A 250 -1.05 17.86 30.15
N TRP A 251 -0.23 18.57 29.40
CA TRP A 251 -0.61 19.45 28.28
C TRP A 251 0.00 19.09 26.92
N ILE A 252 0.92 18.18 26.90
CA ILE A 252 1.60 17.69 25.68
C ILE A 252 1.64 16.18 25.68
N ASN A 253 1.58 15.59 24.51
CA ASN A 253 1.85 14.18 24.27
C ASN A 253 3.01 14.06 23.30
N PHE A 254 4.04 13.34 23.69
CA PHE A 254 5.15 12.95 22.82
C PHE A 254 5.19 11.43 22.73
N PHE A 255 5.27 10.92 21.50
CA PHE A 255 5.42 9.49 21.29
C PHE A 255 6.53 9.19 20.29
N ILE A 256 7.17 8.05 20.50
CA ILE A 256 8.17 7.46 19.62
C ILE A 256 7.93 5.96 19.56
N GLY A 257 8.08 5.37 18.39
CA GLY A 257 7.91 3.92 18.26
C GLY A 257 8.42 3.37 16.92
N SER A 258 8.44 2.06 16.90
CA SER A 258 8.72 1.24 15.73
C SER A 258 7.77 0.05 15.77
N ASP A 259 7.05 -0.24 14.72
CA ASP A 259 6.06 -1.32 14.64
C ASP A 259 6.40 -2.39 13.60
N TYR A 260 7.41 -2.14 12.77
CA TYR A 260 7.90 -3.08 11.76
C TYR A 260 9.39 -3.37 11.94
N MET A 261 9.73 -4.17 12.96
CA MET A 261 11.06 -4.73 13.09
C MET A 261 11.05 -6.16 12.54
N PHE A 262 11.43 -6.32 11.27
CA PHE A 262 11.61 -7.65 10.67
C PHE A 262 12.87 -8.27 11.25
N THR A 263 12.69 -9.34 12.02
CA THR A 263 13.79 -10.05 12.66
C THR A 263 13.71 -11.53 12.34
N LYS A 264 14.87 -12.18 12.23
CA LYS A 264 14.89 -13.64 12.38
C LYS A 264 14.57 -13.98 13.82
N VAL A 265 13.68 -14.91 14.02
CA VAL A 265 13.19 -15.30 15.35
C VAL A 265 13.60 -16.73 15.61
N THR A 266 14.09 -16.97 16.81
CA THR A 266 14.29 -18.35 17.29
C THR A 266 12.95 -19.06 17.46
N PRO A 267 12.92 -20.41 17.60
CA PRO A 267 11.69 -21.12 17.95
C PRO A 267 11.03 -20.64 19.25
N GLN A 268 11.78 -19.99 20.14
CA GLN A 268 11.29 -19.36 21.38
C GLN A 268 10.80 -17.92 21.19
N PHE A 269 10.65 -17.47 19.94
CA PHE A 269 10.21 -16.13 19.57
C PHE A 269 11.16 -14.98 19.95
N LEU A 270 12.44 -15.27 20.17
CA LEU A 270 13.45 -14.25 20.44
C LEU A 270 14.01 -13.67 19.15
N PRO A 271 14.09 -12.35 18.96
CA PRO A 271 14.68 -11.73 17.80
C PRO A 271 16.21 -11.90 17.78
N VAL A 272 16.78 -12.40 16.71
CA VAL A 272 18.23 -12.64 16.57
C VAL A 272 18.92 -11.79 15.52
N SER A 273 18.19 -11.24 14.56
CA SER A 273 18.72 -10.27 13.58
C SER A 273 17.60 -9.44 12.96
N GLY A 274 17.82 -8.16 12.70
CA GLY A 274 16.87 -7.24 12.05
C GLY A 274 17.35 -6.87 10.66
N ASN A 275 16.50 -7.00 9.65
CA ASN A 275 16.81 -6.63 8.26
C ASN A 275 16.09 -5.37 7.78
N ALA A 276 15.03 -4.95 8.47
CA ALA A 276 14.30 -3.73 8.18
C ALA A 276 13.60 -3.22 9.45
N THR A 277 13.52 -1.91 9.59
CA THR A 277 12.79 -1.25 10.68
C THR A 277 12.20 0.05 10.18
N ASN A 278 11.09 0.46 10.75
CA ASN A 278 10.58 1.82 10.62
C ASN A 278 10.72 2.53 11.97
N LEU A 279 10.79 3.85 11.94
CA LEU A 279 10.76 4.69 13.12
C LEU A 279 9.72 5.78 12.89
N TYR A 280 8.84 5.98 13.87
CA TYR A 280 7.91 7.09 13.86
C TYR A 280 7.96 7.84 15.18
N MET A 281 7.70 9.13 15.12
CA MET A 281 7.59 10.00 16.28
C MET A 281 6.55 11.08 16.03
N GLY A 282 5.99 11.60 17.10
CA GLY A 282 5.05 12.69 16.97
C GLY A 282 4.82 13.42 18.29
N ILE A 283 4.25 14.60 18.13
CA ILE A 283 3.86 15.49 19.23
C ILE A 283 2.41 15.88 19.01
N SER A 284 1.61 15.81 20.05
CA SER A 284 0.25 16.35 20.03
C SER A 284 -0.03 17.18 21.30
N VAL A 285 -0.80 18.24 21.11
CA VAL A 285 -1.26 19.09 22.19
C VAL A 285 -2.77 18.87 22.34
N PRO A 286 -3.22 18.21 23.42
CA PRO A 286 -4.66 18.05 23.65
C PRO A 286 -5.30 19.39 23.99
N LEU A 287 -6.15 19.88 23.10
CA LEU A 287 -6.97 21.05 23.36
C LEU A 287 -8.13 20.62 24.29
N ARG A 288 -7.95 20.83 25.59
CA ARG A 288 -9.05 20.65 26.55
C ARG A 288 -10.06 21.77 26.32
N GLY A 289 -11.14 21.47 25.62
CA GLY A 289 -12.34 22.30 25.71
C GLY A 289 -12.83 22.27 27.17
N LYS A 290 -13.01 23.42 27.79
CA LYS A 290 -13.78 23.51 29.04
C LYS A 290 -15.21 23.03 28.70
N MET A 291 -15.62 21.88 29.22
CA MET A 291 -17.04 21.59 29.37
C MET A 291 -17.60 22.39 30.52
#